data_a3451b75b1c32b5837c6e7bc008da102
#
_entry.id   a3451b75b1c32b5837c6e7bc008da102
#
_cell.length_a   1.000
_cell.length_b   1.000
_cell.length_c   1.000
_cell.angle_alpha   90.00
_cell.angle_beta   90.00
_cell.angle_gamma   90.00
#
_symmetry.space_group_name_H-M   'P 1'
#
loop_
_entity.id
_entity.type
_entity.pdbx_description
1 polymer ?
#
loop_
_entity_poly.entity_id
_entity_poly.type
_entity_poly.pdbx_seq_one_letter_code
_entity_poly.pdbx_strand_id
1 'polypeptide(L)'
;MKLDNLSLTGRLCYLFMCIEKYLAICYPERNWKIAAKKFWQWTNVYWNEGCERYSVVVPEYLFEFSDYEKSNALVFDGMLSEEEYLELTNLFAGLTTGNSEDEINQVLILPIEFNNECECANFEDANTPTLMILYKMHHFLSMHHIPFPSISNVQNMTIDQRDGWGNFINSEYLSIILKS
;
A
#
# COMPACT_ATOMS: atom_id res chain seq x y z
N MET A 1 17.93 14.10 -2.34
CA MET A 1 16.60 14.49 -1.85
C MET A 1 16.28 13.67 -0.61
N LYS A 2 15.55 14.20 0.35
CA LYS A 2 15.16 13.51 1.58
C LYS A 2 13.66 13.20 1.54
N LEU A 3 13.20 12.20 2.30
CA LEU A 3 11.78 11.81 2.38
C LEU A 3 10.88 12.95 2.89
N ASP A 4 11.41 13.79 3.75
CA ASP A 4 10.72 14.97 4.31
C ASP A 4 10.29 15.99 3.24
N ASN A 5 10.94 16.03 2.08
CA ASN A 5 10.58 16.92 0.98
C ASN A 5 9.49 16.35 0.06
N LEU A 6 9.04 15.13 0.29
CA LEU A 6 7.97 14.52 -0.47
C LEU A 6 6.60 14.96 0.08
N SER A 7 5.67 15.22 -0.84
CA SER A 7 4.24 15.35 -0.53
C SER A 7 3.67 14.03 0.02
N LEU A 8 2.48 14.05 0.63
CA LEU A 8 1.84 12.82 1.12
C LEU A 8 1.63 11.81 -0.02
N THR A 9 1.18 12.23 -1.21
CA THR A 9 1.12 11.35 -2.40
C THR A 9 2.49 10.80 -2.76
N GLY A 10 3.55 11.60 -2.72
CA GLY A 10 4.92 11.14 -3.00
C GLY A 10 5.42 10.11 -2.00
N ARG A 11 5.08 10.28 -0.71
CA ARG A 11 5.40 9.31 0.36
C ARG A 11 4.64 8.01 0.18
N LEU A 12 3.33 8.09 -0.15
CA LEU A 12 2.51 6.90 -0.41
C LEU A 12 3.05 6.12 -1.62
N CYS A 13 3.38 6.79 -2.72
CA CYS A 13 4.03 6.16 -3.86
C CYS A 13 5.34 5.47 -3.48
N TYR A 14 6.16 6.12 -2.66
CA TYR A 14 7.41 5.54 -2.19
C TYR A 14 7.18 4.33 -1.28
N LEU A 15 6.15 4.38 -0.42
CA LEU A 15 5.74 3.25 0.41
C LEU A 15 5.33 2.05 -0.45
N PHE A 16 4.52 2.25 -1.51
CA PHE A 16 4.15 1.18 -2.44
C PHE A 16 5.37 0.59 -3.15
N MET A 17 6.32 1.41 -3.57
CA MET A 17 7.59 0.90 -4.16
C MET A 17 8.38 0.03 -3.17
N CYS A 18 8.39 0.39 -1.88
CA CYS A 18 9.02 -0.41 -0.84
C CYS A 18 8.29 -1.74 -0.65
N ILE A 19 6.96 -1.72 -0.56
CA ILE A 19 6.11 -2.91 -0.42
C ILE A 19 6.32 -3.85 -1.61
N GLU A 20 6.26 -3.36 -2.85
CA GLU A 20 6.49 -4.17 -4.04
C GLU A 20 7.88 -4.85 -4.04
N LYS A 21 8.92 -4.13 -3.61
CA LYS A 21 10.25 -4.74 -3.47
C LYS A 21 10.28 -5.86 -2.43
N TYR A 22 9.63 -5.63 -1.29
CA TYR A 22 9.50 -6.65 -0.25
C TYR A 22 8.79 -7.90 -0.80
N LEU A 23 7.62 -7.73 -1.42
CA LEU A 23 6.84 -8.82 -1.97
C LEU A 23 7.59 -9.59 -3.07
N ALA A 24 8.22 -8.88 -4.00
CA ALA A 24 8.93 -9.50 -5.11
C ALA A 24 10.20 -10.27 -4.68
N ILE A 25 10.83 -9.89 -3.58
CA ILE A 25 12.07 -10.53 -3.11
C ILE A 25 11.78 -11.61 -2.08
N CYS A 26 10.86 -11.38 -1.13
CA CYS A 26 10.51 -12.38 -0.11
C CYS A 26 9.62 -13.50 -0.65
N TYR A 27 8.79 -13.21 -1.66
CA TYR A 27 7.82 -14.17 -2.23
C TYR A 27 7.83 -14.15 -3.77
N PRO A 28 8.98 -14.46 -4.40
CA PRO A 28 9.17 -14.33 -5.85
C PRO A 28 8.33 -15.30 -6.68
N GLU A 29 7.82 -16.39 -6.08
CA GLU A 29 6.98 -17.38 -6.74
C GLU A 29 5.51 -16.96 -6.86
N ARG A 30 5.12 -15.85 -6.24
CA ARG A 30 3.73 -15.36 -6.22
C ARG A 30 3.47 -14.34 -7.33
N ASN A 31 2.28 -14.41 -7.92
CA ASN A 31 1.84 -13.39 -8.89
C ASN A 31 1.17 -12.21 -8.19
N TRP A 32 1.94 -11.20 -7.85
CA TRP A 32 1.48 -10.01 -7.14
C TRP A 32 0.73 -9.00 -8.01
N LYS A 33 0.46 -9.27 -9.31
CA LYS A 33 -0.13 -8.30 -10.25
C LYS A 33 -1.50 -7.78 -9.80
N ILE A 34 -2.36 -8.64 -9.25
CA ILE A 34 -3.67 -8.22 -8.75
C ILE A 34 -3.53 -7.24 -7.57
N ALA A 35 -2.67 -7.56 -6.61
CA ALA A 35 -2.42 -6.67 -5.47
C ALA A 35 -1.80 -5.34 -5.92
N ALA A 36 -0.77 -5.38 -6.78
CA ALA A 36 -0.12 -4.19 -7.30
C ALA A 36 -1.10 -3.25 -8.04
N LYS A 37 -2.05 -3.78 -8.82
CA LYS A 37 -3.10 -2.95 -9.44
C LYS A 37 -3.91 -2.19 -8.40
N LYS A 38 -4.32 -2.83 -7.30
CA LYS A 38 -5.06 -2.17 -6.20
C LYS A 38 -4.20 -1.09 -5.52
N PHE A 39 -2.89 -1.32 -5.29
CA PHE A 39 -1.98 -0.31 -4.73
C PHE A 39 -1.98 0.97 -5.58
N TRP A 40 -1.69 0.84 -6.87
CA TRP A 40 -1.47 1.99 -7.74
C TRP A 40 -2.76 2.69 -8.17
N GLN A 41 -3.94 2.04 -8.05
CA GLN A 41 -5.23 2.68 -8.23
C GLN A 41 -5.49 3.79 -7.21
N TRP A 42 -4.92 3.70 -6.01
CA TRP A 42 -5.10 4.72 -4.96
C TRP A 42 -4.71 6.12 -5.42
N THR A 43 -3.61 6.26 -6.12
CA THR A 43 -3.06 7.56 -6.50
C THR A 43 -3.87 8.30 -7.59
N ASN A 44 -4.83 7.63 -8.20
CA ASN A 44 -5.68 8.16 -9.28
C ASN A 44 -7.04 8.66 -8.81
N VAL A 45 -7.43 8.37 -7.57
CA VAL A 45 -8.76 8.63 -7.03
C VAL A 45 -8.68 9.52 -5.79
N TYR A 46 -9.84 9.91 -5.24
CA TYR A 46 -9.87 10.58 -3.95
C TYR A 46 -9.21 9.73 -2.87
N TRP A 47 -8.56 10.39 -1.91
CA TRP A 47 -7.72 9.75 -0.90
C TRP A 47 -8.43 8.61 -0.15
N ASN A 48 -9.62 8.85 0.39
CA ASN A 48 -10.36 7.84 1.13
C ASN A 48 -10.84 6.69 0.23
N GLU A 49 -11.35 7.00 -0.97
CA GLU A 49 -11.71 5.97 -1.95
C GLU A 49 -10.51 5.08 -2.32
N GLY A 50 -9.33 5.68 -2.43
CA GLY A 50 -8.08 4.93 -2.67
C GLY A 50 -7.75 3.99 -1.53
N CYS A 51 -7.90 4.43 -0.28
CA CYS A 51 -7.71 3.62 0.91
C CYS A 51 -8.68 2.42 0.95
N GLU A 52 -9.97 2.66 0.69
CA GLU A 52 -10.98 1.62 0.62
C GLU A 52 -10.64 0.58 -0.46
N ARG A 53 -10.27 1.03 -1.66
CA ARG A 53 -9.86 0.14 -2.76
C ARG A 53 -8.59 -0.66 -2.43
N TYR A 54 -7.69 -0.09 -1.65
CA TYR A 54 -6.48 -0.76 -1.19
C TYR A 54 -6.76 -1.79 -0.11
N SER A 55 -7.71 -1.53 0.80
CA SER A 55 -7.97 -2.37 1.97
C SER A 55 -8.23 -3.84 1.63
N VAL A 56 -8.81 -4.11 0.45
CA VAL A 56 -9.10 -5.48 -0.03
C VAL A 56 -7.86 -6.37 -0.19
N VAL A 57 -6.66 -5.79 -0.26
CA VAL A 57 -5.39 -6.55 -0.36
C VAL A 57 -4.68 -6.72 0.98
N VAL A 58 -5.26 -6.21 2.06
CA VAL A 58 -4.74 -6.41 3.41
C VAL A 58 -5.30 -7.74 3.96
N PRO A 59 -4.44 -8.72 4.28
CA PRO A 59 -4.91 -10.05 4.69
C PRO A 59 -5.86 -10.05 5.89
N GLU A 60 -5.65 -9.17 6.85
CA GLU A 60 -6.53 -9.03 8.04
C GLU A 60 -7.97 -8.75 7.64
N TYR A 61 -8.21 -7.90 6.65
CA TYR A 61 -9.57 -7.61 6.15
C TYR A 61 -10.04 -8.67 5.17
N LEU A 62 -9.16 -9.19 4.32
CA LEU A 62 -9.50 -10.22 3.33
C LEU A 62 -10.01 -11.51 3.98
N PHE A 63 -9.44 -11.88 5.12
CA PHE A 63 -9.76 -13.12 5.85
C PHE A 63 -10.66 -12.91 7.08
N GLU A 64 -11.22 -11.71 7.27
CA GLU A 64 -12.12 -11.43 8.39
C GLU A 64 -13.36 -12.34 8.38
N PHE A 65 -13.84 -12.68 7.18
CA PHE A 65 -14.92 -13.64 6.99
C PHE A 65 -14.46 -14.81 6.12
N SER A 66 -15.05 -15.98 6.36
CA SER A 66 -14.67 -17.23 5.68
C SER A 66 -15.24 -17.38 4.26
N ASP A 67 -16.14 -16.49 3.85
CA ASP A 67 -16.81 -16.56 2.56
C ASP A 67 -16.95 -15.17 1.90
N TYR A 68 -17.00 -15.18 0.57
CA TYR A 68 -17.09 -13.97 -0.25
C TYR A 68 -18.36 -13.17 0.02
N GLU A 69 -19.53 -13.81 0.20
CA GLU A 69 -20.81 -13.11 0.34
C GLU A 69 -20.79 -12.21 1.58
N LYS A 70 -20.27 -12.72 2.71
CA LYS A 70 -20.13 -11.93 3.95
C LYS A 70 -19.06 -10.86 3.82
N SER A 71 -17.90 -11.21 3.27
CA SER A 71 -16.81 -10.26 3.05
C SER A 71 -17.27 -9.11 2.16
N ASN A 72 -17.95 -9.40 1.06
CA ASN A 72 -18.47 -8.38 0.15
C ASN A 72 -19.53 -7.48 0.81
N ALA A 73 -20.45 -8.07 1.58
CA ALA A 73 -21.54 -7.30 2.19
C ALA A 73 -21.09 -6.42 3.37
N LEU A 74 -20.05 -6.82 4.11
CA LEU A 74 -19.69 -6.19 5.38
C LEU A 74 -18.36 -5.45 5.36
N VAL A 75 -17.47 -5.79 4.42
CA VAL A 75 -16.11 -5.23 4.35
C VAL A 75 -15.85 -4.51 3.03
N PHE A 76 -16.18 -5.14 1.89
CA PHE A 76 -15.74 -4.65 0.58
C PHE A 76 -16.76 -3.82 -0.19
N ASP A 77 -18.04 -3.86 0.21
CA ASP A 77 -19.12 -3.07 -0.41
C ASP A 77 -19.07 -3.05 -1.97
N GLY A 78 -18.85 -4.22 -2.58
CA GLY A 78 -18.77 -4.37 -4.02
C GLY A 78 -17.43 -3.96 -4.67
N MET A 79 -16.41 -3.60 -3.89
CA MET A 79 -15.08 -3.24 -4.42
C MET A 79 -14.25 -4.43 -4.90
N LEU A 80 -14.70 -5.64 -4.61
CA LEU A 80 -14.03 -6.87 -4.96
C LEU A 80 -15.02 -7.84 -5.59
N SER A 81 -14.76 -8.31 -6.81
CA SER A 81 -15.54 -9.38 -7.40
C SER A 81 -15.20 -10.73 -6.74
N GLU A 82 -16.09 -11.71 -6.87
CA GLU A 82 -15.84 -13.07 -6.35
C GLU A 82 -14.57 -13.68 -6.98
N GLU A 83 -14.32 -13.44 -8.27
CA GLU A 83 -13.11 -13.90 -8.95
C GLU A 83 -11.85 -13.26 -8.36
N GLU A 84 -11.85 -11.94 -8.15
CA GLU A 84 -10.74 -11.22 -7.51
C GLU A 84 -10.53 -11.67 -6.05
N TYR A 85 -11.61 -11.92 -5.31
CA TYR A 85 -11.54 -12.47 -3.95
C TYR A 85 -10.85 -13.83 -3.92
N LEU A 86 -11.24 -14.75 -4.82
CA LEU A 86 -10.62 -16.07 -4.95
C LEU A 86 -9.15 -15.96 -5.38
N GLU A 87 -8.83 -15.04 -6.30
CA GLU A 87 -7.45 -14.81 -6.73
C GLU A 87 -6.59 -14.29 -5.57
N LEU A 88 -7.08 -13.32 -4.78
CA LEU A 88 -6.36 -12.79 -3.63
C LEU A 88 -6.23 -13.82 -2.50
N THR A 89 -7.27 -14.57 -2.17
CA THR A 89 -7.20 -15.61 -1.14
C THR A 89 -6.19 -16.70 -1.53
N ASN A 90 -6.15 -17.10 -2.80
CA ASN A 90 -5.14 -18.02 -3.33
C ASN A 90 -3.73 -17.42 -3.30
N LEU A 91 -3.58 -16.13 -3.59
CA LEU A 91 -2.31 -15.42 -3.52
C LEU A 91 -1.69 -15.52 -2.12
N PHE A 92 -2.51 -15.36 -1.08
CA PHE A 92 -2.05 -15.41 0.31
C PHE A 92 -2.05 -16.82 0.92
N ALA A 93 -2.59 -17.83 0.23
CA ALA A 93 -2.67 -19.19 0.75
C ALA A 93 -1.29 -19.73 1.18
N GLY A 94 -1.18 -20.14 2.44
CA GLY A 94 0.07 -20.64 3.02
C GLY A 94 1.08 -19.55 3.40
N LEU A 95 0.78 -18.25 3.17
CA LEU A 95 1.58 -17.13 3.66
C LEU A 95 1.00 -16.56 4.97
N THR A 96 -0.30 -16.46 5.04
CA THR A 96 -1.01 -15.91 6.21
C THR A 96 -2.45 -16.43 6.24
N THR A 97 -3.07 -16.32 7.39
CA THR A 97 -4.52 -16.53 7.62
C THR A 97 -5.22 -15.23 8.01
N GLY A 98 -4.58 -14.07 7.80
CA GLY A 98 -5.08 -12.77 8.23
C GLY A 98 -4.71 -12.41 9.67
N ASN A 99 -3.79 -13.15 10.29
CA ASN A 99 -3.30 -12.80 11.62
C ASN A 99 -2.48 -11.50 11.55
N SER A 100 -2.83 -10.52 12.39
CA SER A 100 -2.15 -9.22 12.47
C SER A 100 -0.67 -9.31 12.85
N GLU A 101 -0.26 -10.40 13.51
CA GLU A 101 1.13 -10.66 13.88
C GLU A 101 1.98 -11.19 12.70
N ASP A 102 1.35 -11.65 11.62
CA ASP A 102 2.07 -12.12 10.44
C ASP A 102 2.78 -10.95 9.75
N GLU A 103 4.06 -11.11 9.46
CA GLU A 103 4.88 -10.03 8.89
C GLU A 103 4.31 -9.46 7.59
N ILE A 104 3.76 -10.32 6.72
CA ILE A 104 3.14 -9.87 5.47
C ILE A 104 1.93 -8.97 5.74
N ASN A 105 1.13 -9.25 6.77
CA ASN A 105 0.03 -8.39 7.19
C ASN A 105 0.57 -7.07 7.75
N GLN A 106 1.60 -7.13 8.61
CA GLN A 106 2.25 -5.93 9.16
C GLN A 106 2.83 -5.00 8.09
N VAL A 107 3.30 -5.55 6.97
CA VAL A 107 3.77 -4.77 5.82
C VAL A 107 2.61 -4.18 5.03
N LEU A 108 1.59 -4.99 4.74
CA LEU A 108 0.46 -4.57 3.92
C LEU A 108 -0.53 -3.66 4.64
N ILE A 109 -0.53 -3.60 5.97
CA ILE A 109 -1.36 -2.65 6.73
C ILE A 109 -0.79 -1.22 6.75
N LEU A 110 0.51 -1.04 6.46
CA LEU A 110 1.16 0.27 6.56
C LEU A 110 0.50 1.40 5.75
N PRO A 111 0.00 1.19 4.53
CA PRO A 111 -0.74 2.23 3.83
C PRO A 111 -2.08 2.61 4.50
N ILE A 112 -2.73 1.69 5.20
CA ILE A 112 -3.93 2.00 6.00
C ILE A 112 -3.53 2.84 7.22
N GLU A 113 -2.46 2.44 7.94
CA GLU A 113 -1.91 3.27 9.02
C GLU A 113 -1.57 4.68 8.50
N PHE A 114 -0.94 4.76 7.31
CA PHE A 114 -0.62 6.03 6.66
C PHE A 114 -1.87 6.89 6.38
N ASN A 115 -2.95 6.29 5.88
CA ASN A 115 -4.22 6.99 5.67
C ASN A 115 -4.79 7.53 6.98
N ASN A 116 -4.78 6.74 8.04
CA ASN A 116 -5.30 7.14 9.35
C ASN A 116 -4.59 8.39 9.89
N GLU A 117 -3.28 8.53 9.64
CA GLU A 117 -2.51 9.72 10.02
C GLU A 117 -2.82 10.95 9.15
N CYS A 118 -3.37 10.72 7.95
CA CYS A 118 -3.78 11.79 7.04
C CYS A 118 -5.24 12.20 7.23
N GLU A 119 -6.08 11.34 7.78
CA GLU A 119 -7.51 11.58 7.90
C GLU A 119 -7.78 12.75 8.85
N CYS A 120 -8.52 13.75 8.36
CA CYS A 120 -8.83 14.98 9.09
C CYS A 120 -7.61 15.82 9.52
N ALA A 121 -6.40 15.49 9.05
CA ALA A 121 -5.18 16.22 9.33
C ALA A 121 -4.84 17.23 8.22
N ASN A 122 -4.11 18.29 8.54
CA ASN A 122 -3.37 19.06 7.55
C ASN A 122 -1.98 18.42 7.34
N PHE A 123 -1.22 18.92 6.35
CA PHE A 123 0.10 18.38 6.05
C PHE A 123 1.06 18.46 7.25
N GLU A 124 1.01 19.53 8.03
CA GLU A 124 1.93 19.74 9.16
C GLU A 124 1.71 18.67 10.24
N ASP A 125 0.44 18.36 10.54
CA ASP A 125 0.07 17.34 11.51
C ASP A 125 0.41 15.93 11.00
N ALA A 126 0.14 15.62 9.72
CA ALA A 126 0.44 14.33 9.09
C ALA A 126 1.94 14.12 8.80
N ASN A 127 2.74 15.18 8.77
CA ASN A 127 4.13 15.14 8.31
C ASN A 127 5.00 14.13 9.09
N THR A 128 5.08 14.27 10.40
CA THR A 128 5.91 13.40 11.23
C THR A 128 5.37 11.96 11.32
N PRO A 129 4.06 11.73 11.59
CA PRO A 129 3.52 10.37 11.63
C PRO A 129 3.75 9.59 10.34
N THR A 130 3.48 10.17 9.18
CA THR A 130 3.68 9.49 7.88
C THR A 130 5.15 9.16 7.60
N LEU A 131 6.11 9.98 8.05
CA LEU A 131 7.53 9.64 7.97
C LEU A 131 7.89 8.46 8.87
N MET A 132 7.28 8.34 10.06
CA MET A 132 7.51 7.19 10.94
C MET A 132 7.05 5.88 10.30
N ILE A 133 5.95 5.90 9.54
CA ILE A 133 5.49 4.73 8.78
C ILE A 133 6.51 4.33 7.69
N LEU A 134 7.07 5.30 6.96
CA LEU A 134 8.14 5.02 6.01
C LEU A 134 9.38 4.43 6.69
N TYR A 135 9.76 4.90 7.87
CA TYR A 135 10.87 4.32 8.63
C TYR A 135 10.57 2.91 9.14
N LYS A 136 9.30 2.63 9.54
CA LYS A 136 8.85 1.27 9.87
C LYS A 136 9.02 0.34 8.66
N MET A 137 8.61 0.78 7.46
CA MET A 137 8.84 0.01 6.23
C MET A 137 10.33 -0.17 5.90
N HIS A 138 11.15 0.86 6.08
CA HIS A 138 12.60 0.74 5.91
C HIS A 138 13.22 -0.28 6.87
N HIS A 139 12.69 -0.40 8.08
CA HIS A 139 13.12 -1.43 9.03
C HIS A 139 12.85 -2.84 8.49
N PHE A 140 11.64 -3.11 7.95
CA PHE A 140 11.34 -4.39 7.30
C PHE A 140 12.31 -4.68 6.14
N LEU A 141 12.52 -3.73 5.24
CA LEU A 141 13.48 -3.91 4.14
C LEU A 141 14.89 -4.22 4.64
N SER A 142 15.32 -3.54 5.72
CA SER A 142 16.66 -3.74 6.30
C SER A 142 16.80 -5.12 6.95
N MET A 143 15.78 -5.62 7.65
CA MET A 143 15.78 -6.96 8.25
C MET A 143 15.95 -8.04 7.18
N HIS A 144 15.36 -7.85 6.00
CA HIS A 144 15.45 -8.79 4.88
C HIS A 144 16.62 -8.50 3.92
N HIS A 145 17.51 -7.57 4.26
CA HIS A 145 18.63 -7.13 3.40
C HIS A 145 18.18 -6.64 2.02
N ILE A 146 16.98 -6.09 1.91
CA ILE A 146 16.40 -5.56 0.67
C ILE A 146 16.86 -4.12 0.47
N PRO A 147 17.46 -3.77 -0.69
CA PRO A 147 17.87 -2.41 -0.97
C PRO A 147 16.66 -1.49 -1.13
N PHE A 148 16.73 -0.29 -0.55
CA PHE A 148 15.67 0.71 -0.67
C PHE A 148 15.41 1.10 -2.13
N PRO A 149 14.15 1.38 -2.51
CA PRO A 149 13.87 2.00 -3.81
C PRO A 149 14.58 3.33 -3.95
N SER A 150 14.90 3.71 -5.20
CA SER A 150 15.45 5.04 -5.43
C SER A 150 14.40 6.13 -5.21
N ILE A 151 14.66 7.05 -4.30
CA ILE A 151 13.82 8.22 -4.07
C ILE A 151 13.73 9.14 -5.29
N SER A 152 14.68 9.04 -6.24
CA SER A 152 14.65 9.81 -7.48
C SER A 152 13.42 9.51 -8.34
N ASN A 153 12.80 8.35 -8.18
CA ASN A 153 11.59 7.98 -8.92
C ASN A 153 10.37 8.86 -8.55
N VAL A 154 10.37 9.42 -7.35
CA VAL A 154 9.29 10.28 -6.81
C VAL A 154 9.76 11.72 -6.54
N GLN A 155 10.93 12.09 -7.04
CA GLN A 155 11.56 13.39 -6.73
C GLN A 155 10.75 14.63 -7.13
N ASN A 156 9.83 14.48 -8.08
CA ASN A 156 8.95 15.56 -8.54
C ASN A 156 7.64 15.67 -7.76
N MET A 157 7.43 14.78 -6.76
CA MET A 157 6.25 14.77 -5.91
C MET A 157 6.56 15.50 -4.59
N THR A 158 6.66 16.82 -4.68
CA THR A 158 7.18 17.67 -3.59
C THR A 158 6.08 18.30 -2.74
N ILE A 159 6.45 18.79 -1.55
CA ILE A 159 5.56 19.40 -0.57
C ILE A 159 4.89 20.69 -1.07
N ASP A 160 5.42 21.32 -2.12
CA ASP A 160 4.83 22.54 -2.75
C ASP A 160 3.56 22.22 -3.54
N GLN A 161 3.23 20.95 -3.76
CA GLN A 161 2.04 20.52 -4.49
C GLN A 161 0.85 20.40 -3.54
N ARG A 162 -0.23 21.15 -3.82
CA ARG A 162 -1.50 21.09 -3.10
C ARG A 162 -1.31 21.12 -1.56
N ASP A 163 -0.62 22.11 -1.06
CA ASP A 163 -0.37 22.32 0.37
C ASP A 163 0.20 21.06 1.08
N GLY A 164 1.13 20.37 0.40
CA GLY A 164 1.80 19.18 0.90
C GLY A 164 1.10 17.85 0.57
N TRP A 165 -0.15 17.87 0.11
CA TRP A 165 -0.88 16.63 -0.22
C TRP A 165 -0.35 15.94 -1.49
N GLY A 166 0.16 16.70 -2.45
CA GLY A 166 0.56 16.20 -3.75
C GLY A 166 -0.60 16.08 -4.75
N ASN A 167 -0.26 15.89 -6.01
CA ASN A 167 -1.23 15.76 -7.09
C ASN A 167 -1.75 14.34 -7.22
N PHE A 168 -3.00 14.18 -7.68
CA PHE A 168 -3.50 12.91 -8.20
C PHE A 168 -2.77 12.60 -9.50
N ILE A 169 -2.20 11.42 -9.60
CA ILE A 169 -1.43 11.01 -10.76
C ILE A 169 -1.64 9.51 -11.03
N ASN A 170 -1.62 9.14 -12.31
CA ASN A 170 -1.42 7.74 -12.62
C ASN A 170 0.04 7.38 -12.38
N SER A 171 0.30 6.69 -11.28
CA SER A 171 1.64 6.31 -10.84
C SER A 171 1.99 4.84 -11.09
N GLU A 172 1.18 4.09 -11.83
CA GLU A 172 1.45 2.69 -12.20
C GLU A 172 2.82 2.51 -12.88
N TYR A 173 3.31 3.55 -13.56
CA TYR A 173 4.66 3.54 -14.13
C TYR A 173 5.78 3.40 -13.10
N LEU A 174 5.52 3.58 -11.82
CA LEU A 174 6.48 3.35 -10.72
C LEU A 174 6.55 1.88 -10.31
N SER A 175 5.49 1.11 -10.60
CA SER A 175 5.41 -0.30 -10.24
C SER A 175 6.52 -1.12 -10.91
N ILE A 176 7.18 -1.98 -10.13
CA ILE A 176 8.09 -3.00 -10.66
C ILE A 176 7.36 -4.30 -10.99
N ILE A 177 6.22 -4.55 -10.32
CA ILE A 177 5.41 -5.76 -10.50
C ILE A 177 4.57 -5.67 -11.78
N LEU A 178 3.94 -4.53 -12.05
CA LEU A 178 3.10 -4.35 -13.25
C LEU A 178 3.90 -4.30 -14.54
N LYS A 179 5.20 -4.04 -14.47
CA LYS A 179 6.11 -4.02 -15.63
C LYS A 179 6.78 -5.36 -15.94
N SER A 180 6.68 -6.34 -15.03
CA SER A 180 7.30 -7.66 -15.14
C SER A 180 6.54 -8.62 -16.07
#